data_b42e3aa92c48adab7caea3c314731d63
#
_entry.id   b42e3aa92c48adab7caea3c314731d63
#
_cell.length_a   1.000
_cell.length_b   1.000
_cell.length_c   1.000
_cell.angle_alpha   90.00
_cell.angle_beta   90.00
_cell.angle_gamma   90.00
#
_symmetry.space_group_name_H-M   'P 1'
#
loop_
_entity.id
_entity.type
_entity.pdbx_description
1 polymer ?
#
loop_
_entity_poly.entity_id
_entity_poly.type
_entity_poly.pdbx_seq_one_letter_code
_entity_poly.pdbx_strand_id
1 'polypeptide(L)'
;MKLIKTSLLSLIATSVKVLAGLVINKAVSVFIGPSGLSLIGQFQNSLQIIFALSQGGIKTGVTKYTSEYNNNGDGVYELWSTSAKIILCCSVTMGIILIMSSPYLSLYTFKSGGYYYIYIILGFTLVLFSLNQLMLAI
;
A
#
# COMPACT_ATOMS: atom_id res chain seq x y z
N MET A 1 -0.64 -6.67 -31.62
CA MET A 1 -1.97 -6.05 -31.40
C MET A 1 -2.50 -6.11 -29.96
N LYS A 2 -2.15 -7.13 -29.15
CA LYS A 2 -2.59 -7.22 -27.72
C LYS A 2 -2.00 -6.10 -26.85
N LEU A 3 -0.72 -5.76 -26.99
CA LEU A 3 -0.04 -4.70 -26.22
C LEU A 3 -0.68 -3.32 -26.40
N ILE A 4 -1.04 -2.94 -27.63
CA ILE A 4 -1.67 -1.64 -27.91
C ILE A 4 -3.05 -1.55 -27.22
N LYS A 5 -3.84 -2.62 -27.28
CA LYS A 5 -5.15 -2.67 -26.60
C LYS A 5 -5.01 -2.56 -25.08
N THR A 6 -4.04 -3.26 -24.49
CA THR A 6 -3.78 -3.20 -23.04
C THR A 6 -3.31 -1.80 -22.62
N SER A 7 -2.41 -1.19 -23.42
CA SER A 7 -1.95 0.18 -23.13
C SER A 7 -3.08 1.21 -23.25
N LEU A 8 -3.96 1.07 -24.24
CA LEU A 8 -5.11 1.96 -24.43
C LEU A 8 -6.11 1.82 -23.26
N LEU A 9 -6.40 0.60 -22.85
CA LEU A 9 -7.27 0.33 -21.69
C LEU A 9 -6.66 0.88 -20.40
N SER A 10 -5.36 0.72 -20.18
CA SER A 10 -4.66 1.30 -19.04
C SER A 10 -4.72 2.83 -19.03
N LEU A 11 -4.58 3.45 -20.19
CA LEU A 11 -4.66 4.89 -20.35
C LEU A 11 -6.07 5.41 -19.99
N ILE A 12 -7.12 4.76 -20.50
CA ILE A 12 -8.51 5.11 -20.16
C ILE A 12 -8.76 4.92 -18.66
N ALA A 13 -8.36 3.80 -18.08
CA ALA A 13 -8.52 3.51 -16.66
C ALA A 13 -7.80 4.55 -15.79
N THR A 14 -6.58 4.95 -16.16
CA THR A 14 -5.82 5.97 -15.46
C THR A 14 -6.48 7.34 -15.57
N SER A 15 -6.99 7.72 -16.77
CA SER A 15 -7.70 8.98 -16.96
C SER A 15 -8.97 9.06 -16.10
N VAL A 16 -9.77 8.00 -16.07
CA VAL A 16 -10.96 7.92 -15.21
C VAL A 16 -10.58 8.04 -13.73
N LYS A 17 -9.51 7.36 -13.30
CA LYS A 17 -9.02 7.44 -11.93
C LYS A 17 -8.58 8.85 -11.54
N VAL A 18 -7.88 9.56 -12.43
CA VAL A 18 -7.44 10.95 -12.20
C VAL A 18 -8.64 11.88 -12.10
N LEU A 19 -9.61 11.78 -13.02
CA LEU A 19 -10.81 12.58 -12.99
C LEU A 19 -11.64 12.33 -11.72
N ALA A 20 -11.84 11.07 -11.35
CA ALA A 20 -12.50 10.72 -10.10
C ALA A 20 -11.78 11.29 -8.87
N GLY A 21 -10.45 11.22 -8.85
CA GLY A 21 -9.62 11.81 -7.78
C GLY A 21 -9.81 13.33 -7.67
N LEU A 22 -9.86 14.05 -8.79
CA LEU A 22 -10.10 15.49 -8.79
C LEU A 22 -11.49 15.84 -8.23
N VAL A 23 -12.53 15.11 -8.64
CA VAL A 23 -13.90 15.30 -8.15
C VAL A 23 -13.97 15.04 -6.64
N ILE A 24 -13.38 13.94 -6.17
CA ILE A 24 -13.34 13.58 -4.74
C ILE A 24 -12.59 14.65 -3.94
N ASN A 25 -11.42 15.07 -4.40
CA ASN A 25 -10.64 16.11 -3.72
C ASN A 25 -11.39 17.44 -3.64
N LYS A 26 -12.08 17.82 -4.72
CA LYS A 26 -12.90 19.02 -4.73
C LYS A 26 -14.08 18.90 -3.74
N ALA A 27 -14.77 17.78 -3.74
CA ALA A 27 -15.86 17.52 -2.80
C ALA A 27 -15.37 17.59 -1.34
N VAL A 28 -14.28 16.89 -1.02
CA VAL A 28 -13.68 16.89 0.32
C VAL A 28 -13.26 18.31 0.73
N SER A 29 -12.65 19.07 -0.18
CA SER A 29 -12.23 20.46 0.09
C SER A 29 -13.43 21.38 0.40
N VAL A 30 -14.55 21.17 -0.27
CA VAL A 30 -15.78 21.97 -0.03
C VAL A 30 -16.46 21.61 1.30
N PHE A 31 -16.54 20.32 1.64
CA PHE A 31 -17.24 19.84 2.84
C PHE A 31 -16.42 19.94 4.12
N ILE A 32 -15.10 19.63 4.06
CA ILE A 32 -14.22 19.54 5.24
C ILE A 32 -13.28 20.74 5.32
N GLY A 33 -13.13 21.48 4.24
CA GLY A 33 -12.25 22.62 4.12
C GLY A 33 -10.80 22.25 3.78
N PRO A 34 -9.95 23.25 3.47
CA PRO A 34 -8.56 23.03 3.07
C PRO A 34 -7.71 22.38 4.16
N SER A 35 -7.98 22.67 5.43
CA SER A 35 -7.30 22.08 6.57
C SER A 35 -7.57 20.58 6.69
N GLY A 36 -8.80 20.15 6.50
CA GLY A 36 -9.17 18.74 6.51
C GLY A 36 -8.57 17.96 5.34
N LEU A 37 -8.55 18.57 4.14
CA LEU A 37 -7.89 17.97 2.98
C LEU A 37 -6.40 17.78 3.20
N SER A 38 -5.72 18.77 3.80
CA SER A 38 -4.30 18.67 4.17
C SER A 38 -4.05 17.52 5.15
N LEU A 39 -4.92 17.34 6.13
CA LEU A 39 -4.83 16.30 7.14
C LEU A 39 -4.98 14.89 6.53
N ILE A 40 -5.96 14.72 5.63
CA ILE A 40 -6.14 13.49 4.86
C ILE A 40 -4.91 13.20 3.99
N GLY A 41 -4.36 14.22 3.32
CA GLY A 41 -3.15 14.08 2.50
C GLY A 41 -1.93 13.65 3.32
N GLN A 42 -1.72 14.24 4.49
CA GLN A 42 -0.62 13.85 5.41
C GLN A 42 -0.79 12.39 5.88
N PHE A 43 -2.02 11.99 6.23
CA PHE A 43 -2.32 10.62 6.62
C PHE A 43 -2.06 9.64 5.47
N GLN A 44 -2.52 9.93 4.26
CA GLN A 44 -2.28 9.11 3.08
C GLN A 44 -0.78 8.97 2.76
N ASN A 45 -0.01 10.05 2.86
CA ASN A 45 1.45 9.99 2.67
C ASN A 45 2.11 9.11 3.72
N SER A 46 1.72 9.22 4.98
CA SER A 46 2.20 8.33 6.06
C SER A 46 1.89 6.87 5.76
N LEU A 47 0.66 6.57 5.31
CA LEU A 47 0.26 5.22 4.91
C LEU A 47 1.12 4.67 3.77
N GLN A 48 1.40 5.46 2.74
CA GLN A 48 2.22 5.03 1.60
C GLN A 48 3.63 4.65 2.03
N ILE A 49 4.26 5.45 2.90
CA ILE A 49 5.59 5.18 3.44
C ILE A 49 5.57 3.87 4.25
N ILE A 50 4.59 3.71 5.14
CA ILE A 50 4.42 2.53 5.97
C ILE A 50 4.25 1.27 5.11
N PHE A 51 3.38 1.32 4.10
CA PHE A 51 3.16 0.19 3.19
C PHE A 51 4.38 -0.11 2.33
N ALA A 52 5.10 0.89 1.85
CA ALA A 52 6.34 0.69 1.10
C ALA A 52 7.41 -0.02 1.93
N LEU A 53 7.59 0.39 3.19
CA LEU A 53 8.53 -0.23 4.11
C LEU A 53 8.11 -1.66 4.50
N SER A 54 6.81 -1.90 4.74
CA SER A 54 6.30 -3.23 5.11
C SER A 54 6.45 -4.26 4.00
N GLN A 55 6.39 -3.84 2.75
CA GLN A 55 6.57 -4.70 1.58
C GLN A 55 8.05 -4.91 1.21
N GLY A 56 8.97 -4.09 1.74
CA GLY A 56 10.41 -4.20 1.49
C GLY A 56 10.82 -4.21 0.01
N GLY A 57 10.00 -3.66 -0.88
CA GLY A 57 10.24 -3.66 -2.33
C GLY A 57 10.11 -5.04 -3.02
N ILE A 58 9.72 -6.07 -2.28
CA ILE A 58 9.69 -7.47 -2.75
C ILE A 58 8.68 -7.67 -3.89
N LYS A 59 7.58 -6.91 -3.91
CA LYS A 59 6.55 -7.00 -4.94
C LYS A 59 7.14 -6.89 -6.36
N THR A 60 7.99 -5.90 -6.60
CA THR A 60 8.62 -5.71 -7.92
C THR A 60 9.58 -6.85 -8.26
N GLY A 61 10.32 -7.36 -7.27
CA GLY A 61 11.20 -8.52 -7.43
C GLY A 61 10.42 -9.78 -7.79
N VAL A 62 9.35 -10.08 -7.05
CA VAL A 62 8.49 -11.24 -7.30
C VAL A 62 7.92 -11.20 -8.71
N THR A 63 7.34 -10.07 -9.12
CA THR A 63 6.76 -9.92 -10.47
C THR A 63 7.81 -10.16 -11.56
N LYS A 64 9.03 -9.63 -11.39
CA LYS A 64 10.13 -9.82 -12.34
C LYS A 64 10.56 -11.28 -12.40
N TYR A 65 10.91 -11.88 -11.28
CA TYR A 65 11.43 -13.24 -11.21
C TYR A 65 10.37 -14.29 -11.57
N THR A 66 9.10 -14.08 -11.24
CA THR A 66 8.01 -14.96 -11.69
C THR A 66 7.95 -15.00 -13.22
N SER A 67 8.16 -13.88 -13.91
CA SER A 67 8.17 -13.84 -15.37
C SER A 67 9.41 -14.50 -15.97
N GLU A 68 10.55 -14.46 -15.30
CA GLU A 68 11.81 -15.10 -15.74
C GLU A 68 11.76 -16.62 -15.54
N TYR A 69 11.22 -17.10 -14.42
CA TYR A 69 11.15 -18.52 -14.06
C TYR A 69 9.91 -19.25 -14.59
N ASN A 70 9.09 -18.62 -15.42
CA ASN A 70 7.84 -19.18 -15.95
C ASN A 70 7.96 -20.57 -16.61
N ASN A 71 9.17 -20.97 -17.04
CA ASN A 71 9.44 -22.29 -17.64
C ASN A 71 9.84 -23.37 -16.63
N ASN A 72 10.11 -23.05 -15.36
CA ASN A 72 10.53 -23.96 -14.30
C ASN A 72 9.56 -23.88 -13.13
N GLY A 73 8.51 -24.70 -13.13
CA GLY A 73 7.44 -24.68 -12.13
C GLY A 73 7.92 -24.80 -10.67
N ASP A 74 8.92 -25.63 -10.40
CA ASP A 74 9.47 -25.84 -9.06
C ASP A 74 10.18 -24.58 -8.53
N GLY A 75 10.92 -23.87 -9.37
CA GLY A 75 11.60 -22.64 -9.01
C GLY A 75 10.64 -21.49 -8.68
N VAL A 76 9.50 -21.44 -9.37
CA VAL A 76 8.45 -20.43 -9.12
C VAL A 76 7.79 -20.64 -7.74
N TYR A 77 7.50 -21.90 -7.39
CA TYR A 77 6.90 -22.21 -6.08
C TYR A 77 7.83 -21.85 -4.91
N GLU A 78 9.12 -22.16 -5.04
CA GLU A 78 10.12 -21.82 -4.05
C GLU A 78 10.28 -20.30 -3.88
N LEU A 79 10.27 -19.56 -5.00
CA LEU A 79 10.29 -18.11 -5.01
C LEU A 79 9.08 -17.52 -4.25
N TRP A 80 7.88 -18.00 -4.52
CA TRP A 80 6.67 -17.51 -3.89
C TRP A 80 6.63 -17.82 -2.39
N SER A 81 7.01 -19.04 -2.01
CA SER A 81 7.09 -19.45 -0.60
C SER A 81 8.09 -18.59 0.19
N THR A 82 9.27 -18.36 -0.39
CA THR A 82 10.30 -17.54 0.24
C THR A 82 9.88 -16.08 0.34
N SER A 83 9.30 -15.52 -0.71
CA SER A 83 8.79 -14.15 -0.73
C SER A 83 7.67 -13.95 0.31
N ALA A 84 6.78 -14.92 0.45
CA ALA A 84 5.71 -14.88 1.45
C ALA A 84 6.27 -14.83 2.89
N LYS A 85 7.27 -15.65 3.20
CA LYS A 85 7.93 -15.66 4.52
C LYS A 85 8.59 -14.31 4.82
N ILE A 86 9.31 -13.74 3.85
CA ILE A 86 10.00 -12.45 4.03
C ILE A 86 8.98 -11.32 4.22
N ILE A 87 7.94 -11.24 3.38
CA ILE A 87 6.89 -10.22 3.51
C ILE A 87 6.17 -10.35 4.85
N LEU A 88 5.87 -11.57 5.29
CA LEU A 88 5.22 -11.80 6.57
C LEU A 88 6.11 -11.33 7.72
N CYS A 89 7.39 -11.66 7.71
CA CYS A 89 8.35 -11.21 8.71
C CYS A 89 8.46 -9.67 8.74
N CYS A 90 8.64 -9.04 7.58
CA CYS A 90 8.74 -7.58 7.46
C CYS A 90 7.43 -6.87 7.87
N SER A 91 6.28 -7.40 7.48
CA SER A 91 4.99 -6.79 7.83
C SER A 91 4.64 -6.91 9.31
N VAL A 92 4.97 -8.04 9.95
CA VAL A 92 4.79 -8.24 11.39
C VAL A 92 5.71 -7.31 12.19
N THR A 93 7.00 -7.24 11.84
CA THR A 93 7.93 -6.33 12.52
C THR A 93 7.51 -4.87 12.36
N MET A 94 7.08 -4.47 11.17
CA MET A 94 6.60 -3.12 10.92
C MET A 94 5.28 -2.84 11.64
N GLY A 95 4.39 -3.82 11.73
CA GLY A 95 3.14 -3.73 12.48
C GLY A 95 3.40 -3.49 13.99
N ILE A 96 4.35 -4.20 14.58
CA ILE A 96 4.75 -4.02 15.98
C ILE A 96 5.33 -2.60 16.20
N ILE A 97 6.23 -2.16 15.32
CA ILE A 97 6.80 -0.81 15.39
C ILE A 97 5.70 0.25 15.32
N LEU A 98 4.71 0.08 14.43
CA LEU A 98 3.57 0.99 14.32
C LEU A 98 2.73 1.05 15.58
N ILE A 99 2.44 -0.09 16.19
CA ILE A 99 1.65 -0.16 17.42
C ILE A 99 2.40 0.56 18.56
N MET A 100 3.71 0.32 18.68
CA MET A 100 4.53 0.99 19.71
C MET A 100 4.68 2.50 19.47
N SER A 101 4.77 2.92 18.19
CA SER A 101 4.92 4.32 17.81
C SER A 101 3.58 5.05 17.65
N SER A 102 2.45 4.37 17.85
CA SER A 102 1.11 4.91 17.59
C SER A 102 0.82 6.25 18.29
N PRO A 103 1.20 6.50 19.57
CA PRO A 103 0.94 7.78 20.21
C PRO A 103 1.74 8.93 19.57
N TYR A 104 2.99 8.68 19.18
CA TYR A 104 3.84 9.68 18.51
C TYR A 104 3.34 10.01 17.11
N LEU A 105 2.97 8.99 16.34
CA LEU A 105 2.42 9.16 15.00
C LEU A 105 1.08 9.90 15.00
N SER A 106 0.22 9.62 15.98
CA SER A 106 -1.04 10.33 16.17
C SER A 106 -0.84 11.81 16.45
N LEU A 107 0.09 12.15 17.34
CA LEU A 107 0.45 13.55 17.65
C LEU A 107 1.02 14.27 16.42
N TYR A 108 1.88 13.61 15.65
CA TYR A 108 2.50 14.21 14.48
C TYR A 108 1.50 14.45 13.34
N THR A 109 0.63 13.47 13.06
CA THR A 109 -0.29 13.53 11.92
C THR A 109 -1.55 14.32 12.23
N PHE A 110 -2.19 14.04 13.37
CA PHE A 110 -3.48 14.63 13.74
C PHE A 110 -3.38 15.81 14.72
N LYS A 111 -2.15 16.12 15.19
CA LYS A 111 -1.89 17.10 16.26
C LYS A 111 -2.74 16.86 17.52
N SER A 112 -3.21 15.64 17.70
CA SER A 112 -4.05 15.20 18.82
C SER A 112 -3.70 13.77 19.21
N GLY A 113 -3.50 13.52 20.50
CA GLY A 113 -3.20 12.19 21.03
C GLY A 113 -4.39 11.23 21.08
N GLY A 114 -5.62 11.72 20.79
CA GLY A 114 -6.84 10.91 20.89
C GLY A 114 -7.04 9.86 19.78
N TYR A 115 -6.28 9.93 18.69
CA TYR A 115 -6.47 9.07 17.52
C TYR A 115 -5.44 7.95 17.40
N TYR A 116 -4.74 7.59 18.46
CA TYR A 116 -3.68 6.56 18.46
C TYR A 116 -4.21 5.16 18.05
N TYR A 117 -5.48 4.85 18.37
CA TYR A 117 -6.09 3.56 17.99
C TYR A 117 -6.23 3.37 16.50
N ILE A 118 -6.24 4.44 15.69
CA ILE A 118 -6.23 4.32 14.22
C ILE A 118 -4.95 3.61 13.77
N TYR A 119 -3.80 3.98 14.33
CA TYR A 119 -2.51 3.34 14.01
C TYR A 119 -2.39 1.92 14.57
N ILE A 120 -3.05 1.61 15.69
CA ILE A 120 -3.11 0.24 16.23
C ILE A 120 -3.89 -0.67 15.27
N ILE A 121 -5.08 -0.24 14.85
CA ILE A 121 -5.89 -0.99 13.86
C ILE A 121 -5.12 -1.14 12.55
N LEU A 122 -4.45 -0.09 12.13
CA LEU A 122 -3.63 -0.08 10.91
C LEU A 122 -2.46 -1.07 11.01
N GLY A 123 -1.82 -1.21 12.16
CA GLY A 123 -0.78 -2.20 12.41
C GLY A 123 -1.27 -3.65 12.20
N PHE A 124 -2.49 -3.97 12.63
CA PHE A 124 -3.09 -5.27 12.37
C PHE A 124 -3.48 -5.47 10.90
N THR A 125 -4.10 -4.45 10.28
CA THR A 125 -4.53 -4.54 8.87
C THR A 125 -3.35 -4.57 7.90
N LEU A 126 -2.19 -4.03 8.29
CA LEU A 126 -0.99 -3.98 7.47
C LEU A 126 -0.49 -5.38 7.08
N VAL A 127 -0.54 -6.34 8.00
CA VAL A 127 -0.13 -7.72 7.72
C VAL A 127 -1.03 -8.32 6.64
N LEU A 128 -2.35 -8.18 6.78
CA LEU A 128 -3.32 -8.68 5.80
C LEU A 128 -3.17 -7.98 4.45
N PHE A 129 -2.94 -6.67 4.46
CA PHE A 129 -2.72 -5.90 3.24
C PHE A 129 -1.45 -6.32 2.51
N SER A 130 -0.35 -6.57 3.24
CA SER A 130 0.92 -7.00 2.66
C SER A 130 0.80 -8.37 1.99
N LEU A 131 0.08 -9.31 2.62
CA LEU A 131 -0.20 -10.62 2.03
C LEU A 131 -1.09 -10.51 0.78
N ASN A 132 -2.12 -9.67 0.81
CA ASN A 132 -2.97 -9.40 -0.35
C ASN A 132 -2.16 -8.84 -1.53
N GLN A 133 -1.24 -7.90 -1.28
CA GLN A 133 -0.38 -7.33 -2.32
C GLN A 133 0.58 -8.36 -2.92
N LEU A 134 1.03 -9.35 -2.14
CA LEU A 134 1.82 -10.46 -2.66
C LEU A 134 0.97 -11.34 -3.59
N MET A 135 -0.25 -11.69 -3.18
CA MET A 135 -1.17 -12.49 -4.01
C MET A 135 -1.49 -11.81 -5.35
N LEU A 136 -1.52 -10.48 -5.37
CA LEU A 136 -1.72 -9.71 -6.61
C LEU A 136 -0.44 -9.61 -7.49
N ALA A 137 0.72 -9.95 -6.94
CA ALA A 137 2.00 -9.92 -7.66
C ALA A 137 2.37 -11.27 -8.30
N ILE A 138 1.72 -12.34 -7.85
CA ILE A 138 1.78 -13.71 -8.35
C ILE A 138 0.83 -13.89 -9.53
#